data_65e065184ea9361dce0265cb081102af
#
_entry.id   65e065184ea9361dce0265cb081102af
#
_cell.length_a   1.000
_cell.length_b   1.000
_cell.length_c   1.000
_cell.angle_alpha   90.00
_cell.angle_beta   90.00
_cell.angle_gamma   90.00
#
_symmetry.space_group_name_H-M   'P 1'
#
loop_
_entity.id
_entity.type
_entity.pdbx_description
1 polymer ?
#
loop_
_entity_poly.entity_id
_entity_poly.type
_entity_poly.pdbx_seq_one_letter_code
_entity_poly.pdbx_strand_id
1 'polypeptide(L)'
;MRNALEGKKNVTILGAGLIGCEFANDLAMAGYQVQVIDISAQPLGRLLPQQGGTFLQRRLEAAGIVFHLGAAAQRVESVHESLRVTLANGETIQTDLVLSAVGLRPRTALAEEAGIAINRGISVNRSLETGQAGIYALGDCAEVQGRVLPFVMPIMHAARGLAATLAQTPTPVRYPAMPVLVKTPACPTVVSPPDAGAQGEWVVEEDDQGVKALFRSAQGNFLGYALLGAATKEKNALAAQLPPVME
;
A
#
# COMPACT_ATOMS: atom_id res chain seq x y z
N MET A 1 -10.92 8.81 14.22
CA MET A 1 -9.53 9.32 14.32
C MET A 1 -9.47 10.73 14.88
N ARG A 2 -10.19 11.72 14.34
CA ARG A 2 -10.14 13.13 14.82
C ARG A 2 -10.34 13.25 16.35
N ASN A 3 -11.38 12.64 16.90
CA ASN A 3 -11.64 12.66 18.35
C ASN A 3 -10.56 11.94 19.17
N ALA A 4 -9.88 10.94 18.61
CA ALA A 4 -8.80 10.22 19.30
C ALA A 4 -7.48 11.02 19.38
N LEU A 5 -7.34 12.07 18.56
CA LEU A 5 -6.18 12.96 18.52
C LEU A 5 -6.33 14.19 19.41
N GLU A 6 -7.53 14.46 19.94
CA GLU A 6 -7.81 15.62 20.78
C GLU A 6 -6.97 15.55 22.06
N GLY A 7 -6.20 16.62 22.32
CA GLY A 7 -5.28 16.71 23.47
C GLY A 7 -4.00 15.86 23.35
N LYS A 8 -3.78 15.15 22.24
CA LYS A 8 -2.60 14.30 22.01
C LYS A 8 -1.52 15.06 21.24
N LYS A 9 -0.25 14.70 21.45
CA LYS A 9 0.90 15.29 20.75
C LYS A 9 1.78 14.24 20.08
N ASN A 10 1.98 13.12 20.76
CA ASN A 10 2.88 12.05 20.31
C ASN A 10 2.08 10.92 19.69
N VAL A 11 2.35 10.58 18.44
CA VAL A 11 1.67 9.51 17.71
C VAL A 11 2.69 8.50 17.21
N THR A 12 2.50 7.25 17.57
CA THR A 12 3.29 6.14 17.03
C THR A 12 2.46 5.39 16.00
N ILE A 13 3.03 5.18 14.82
CA ILE A 13 2.41 4.42 13.72
C ILE A 13 3.14 3.08 13.59
N LEU A 14 2.39 2.00 13.60
CA LEU A 14 2.90 0.66 13.32
C LEU A 14 2.70 0.37 11.84
N GLY A 15 3.80 0.23 11.09
CA GLY A 15 3.83 -0.01 9.66
C GLY A 15 4.21 1.22 8.84
N ALA A 16 5.29 1.12 8.06
CA ALA A 16 5.76 2.11 7.08
C ALA A 16 5.33 1.77 5.64
N GLY A 17 4.19 1.10 5.50
CA GLY A 17 3.52 0.88 4.23
C GLY A 17 2.84 2.15 3.71
N LEU A 18 2.07 2.03 2.62
CA LEU A 18 1.38 3.14 1.97
C LEU A 18 0.56 3.97 2.96
N ILE A 19 -0.36 3.33 3.69
CA ILE A 19 -1.25 3.99 4.65
C ILE A 19 -0.44 4.62 5.79
N GLY A 20 0.57 3.90 6.31
CA GLY A 20 1.39 4.41 7.41
C GLY A 20 2.18 5.65 7.03
N CYS A 21 2.79 5.68 5.84
CA CYS A 21 3.52 6.85 5.33
C CYS A 21 2.59 8.05 5.06
N GLU A 22 1.40 7.83 4.51
CA GLU A 22 0.41 8.89 4.29
C GLU A 22 -0.02 9.51 5.62
N PHE A 23 -0.41 8.70 6.61
CA PHE A 23 -0.78 9.20 7.93
C PHE A 23 0.39 9.88 8.65
N ALA A 24 1.60 9.34 8.54
CA ALA A 24 2.78 9.95 9.14
C ALA A 24 3.01 11.34 8.60
N ASN A 25 2.95 11.49 7.26
CA ASN A 25 3.10 12.79 6.61
C ASN A 25 2.01 13.78 7.04
N ASP A 26 0.75 13.38 7.00
CA ASP A 26 -0.38 14.25 7.35
C ASP A 26 -0.32 14.70 8.81
N LEU A 27 0.01 13.80 9.73
CA LEU A 27 0.12 14.11 11.15
C LEU A 27 1.32 15.01 11.45
N ALA A 28 2.48 14.76 10.82
CA ALA A 28 3.65 15.62 10.98
C ALA A 28 3.37 17.03 10.46
N MET A 29 2.72 17.17 9.30
CA MET A 29 2.29 18.46 8.76
C MET A 29 1.25 19.18 9.66
N ALA A 30 0.44 18.41 10.40
CA ALA A 30 -0.50 18.95 11.38
C ALA A 30 0.14 19.30 12.74
N GLY A 31 1.47 19.13 12.89
CA GLY A 31 2.23 19.51 14.08
C GLY A 31 2.31 18.45 15.17
N TYR A 32 1.94 17.19 14.88
CA TYR A 32 2.15 16.09 15.79
C TYR A 32 3.60 15.58 15.72
N GLN A 33 4.10 15.06 16.85
CA GLN A 33 5.36 14.32 16.90
C GLN A 33 5.08 12.87 16.48
N VAL A 34 5.61 12.48 15.33
CA VAL A 34 5.29 11.20 14.70
C VAL A 34 6.48 10.27 14.72
N GLN A 35 6.26 9.05 15.19
CA GLN A 35 7.22 7.96 15.11
C GLN A 35 6.59 6.80 14.34
N VAL A 36 7.35 6.19 13.42
CA VAL A 36 6.90 5.07 12.59
C VAL A 36 7.79 3.87 12.85
N ILE A 37 7.19 2.75 13.17
CA ILE A 37 7.89 1.47 13.43
C ILE A 37 7.54 0.50 12.31
N ASP A 38 8.54 -0.11 11.68
CA ASP A 38 8.33 -1.14 10.66
C ASP A 38 9.43 -2.20 10.70
N ILE A 39 9.05 -3.44 10.38
CA ILE A 39 9.97 -4.57 10.25
C ILE A 39 10.84 -4.47 8.97
N SER A 40 10.41 -3.71 7.98
CA SER A 40 11.16 -3.45 6.75
C SER A 40 12.33 -2.51 7.04
N ALA A 41 13.41 -2.66 6.26
CA ALA A 41 14.59 -1.79 6.36
C ALA A 41 14.37 -0.38 5.78
N GLN A 42 13.23 -0.13 5.15
CA GLN A 42 12.89 1.15 4.51
C GLN A 42 11.38 1.35 4.42
N PRO A 43 10.88 2.60 4.34
CA PRO A 43 9.49 2.88 4.05
C PRO A 43 9.11 2.39 2.64
N LEU A 44 7.87 1.95 2.49
CA LEU A 44 7.33 1.36 1.25
C LEU A 44 8.19 0.20 0.70
N GLY A 45 8.83 -0.59 1.56
CA GLY A 45 9.83 -1.60 1.18
C GLY A 45 9.33 -2.67 0.19
N ARG A 46 8.01 -2.86 0.05
CA ARG A 46 7.41 -3.75 -0.95
C ARG A 46 7.14 -3.09 -2.30
N LEU A 47 7.25 -1.76 -2.39
CA LEU A 47 6.84 -0.96 -3.54
C LEU A 47 8.01 -0.24 -4.20
N LEU A 48 9.07 0.05 -3.43
CA LEU A 48 10.22 0.84 -3.86
C LEU A 48 11.50 0.02 -3.89
N PRO A 49 12.39 0.26 -4.84
CA PRO A 49 13.79 -0.17 -4.73
C PRO A 49 14.46 0.55 -3.56
N GLN A 50 15.62 0.04 -3.14
CA GLN A 50 16.35 0.55 -1.97
C GLN A 50 16.63 2.06 -2.06
N GLN A 51 17.11 2.56 -3.19
CA GLN A 51 17.39 3.97 -3.39
C GLN A 51 16.13 4.84 -3.22
N GLY A 52 15.00 4.40 -3.82
CA GLY A 52 13.71 5.08 -3.66
C GLY A 52 13.23 5.10 -2.22
N GLY A 53 13.37 3.99 -1.50
CA GLY A 53 13.02 3.92 -0.08
C GLY A 53 13.88 4.84 0.79
N THR A 54 15.20 4.86 0.56
CA THR A 54 16.13 5.76 1.25
C THR A 54 15.83 7.23 0.96
N PHE A 55 15.54 7.56 -0.30
CA PHE A 55 15.16 8.93 -0.68
C PHE A 55 13.88 9.36 0.03
N LEU A 56 12.83 8.52 0.01
CA LEU A 56 11.57 8.80 0.70
C LEU A 56 11.79 9.00 2.20
N GLN A 57 12.56 8.13 2.84
CA GLN A 57 12.88 8.22 4.25
C GLN A 57 13.49 9.58 4.60
N ARG A 58 14.55 9.99 3.90
CA ARG A 58 15.22 11.29 4.12
C ARG A 58 14.24 12.46 4.00
N ARG A 59 13.32 12.42 3.04
CA ARG A 59 12.32 13.48 2.84
C ARG A 59 11.28 13.53 3.94
N LEU A 60 10.83 12.38 4.41
CA LEU A 60 9.87 12.29 5.51
C LEU A 60 10.52 12.62 6.86
N GLU A 61 11.78 12.25 7.08
CA GLU A 61 12.56 12.65 8.26
C GLU A 61 12.78 14.17 8.29
N ALA A 62 13.06 14.79 7.16
CA ALA A 62 13.14 16.24 7.04
C ALA A 62 11.79 16.95 7.34
N ALA A 63 10.67 16.25 7.19
CA ALA A 63 9.35 16.71 7.58
C ALA A 63 9.03 16.45 9.08
N GLY A 64 9.98 15.94 9.87
CA GLY A 64 9.88 15.73 11.31
C GLY A 64 9.37 14.35 11.73
N ILE A 65 9.36 13.37 10.84
CA ILE A 65 8.98 11.99 11.17
C ILE A 65 10.21 11.21 11.62
N VAL A 66 10.08 10.45 12.71
CA VAL A 66 11.14 9.56 13.20
C VAL A 66 10.81 8.11 12.80
N PHE A 67 11.77 7.44 12.17
CA PHE A 67 11.62 6.04 11.75
C PHE A 67 12.41 5.09 12.64
N HIS A 68 11.78 3.98 13.05
CA HIS A 68 12.37 2.81 13.68
C HIS A 68 12.18 1.63 12.72
N LEU A 69 13.09 1.52 11.74
CA LEU A 69 13.06 0.51 10.67
C LEU A 69 13.86 -0.73 11.07
N GLY A 70 13.49 -1.87 10.48
CA GLY A 70 14.04 -3.17 10.89
C GLY A 70 13.62 -3.58 12.30
N ALA A 71 12.62 -2.91 12.89
CA ALA A 71 12.16 -3.12 14.24
C ALA A 71 10.70 -3.61 14.28
N ALA A 72 10.43 -4.58 15.13
CA ALA A 72 9.09 -5.08 15.36
C ALA A 72 8.53 -4.54 16.68
N ALA A 73 7.33 -3.96 16.66
CA ALA A 73 6.58 -3.69 17.88
C ALA A 73 6.10 -5.02 18.45
N GLN A 74 6.51 -5.33 19.66
CA GLN A 74 6.15 -6.58 20.33
C GLN A 74 4.92 -6.42 21.23
N ARG A 75 4.79 -5.25 21.88
CA ARG A 75 3.76 -5.02 22.86
C ARG A 75 3.36 -3.54 22.91
N VAL A 76 2.07 -3.30 23.18
CA VAL A 76 1.53 -1.97 23.45
C VAL A 76 0.75 -2.06 24.76
N GLU A 77 1.08 -1.20 25.71
CA GLU A 77 0.50 -1.20 27.05
C GLU A 77 0.05 0.20 27.44
N SER A 78 -1.05 0.29 28.20
CA SER A 78 -1.44 1.53 28.86
C SER A 78 -0.58 1.77 30.08
N VAL A 79 0.00 2.96 30.21
CA VAL A 79 0.80 3.40 31.34
C VAL A 79 0.29 4.78 31.78
N HIS A 80 -0.50 4.80 32.83
CA HIS A 80 -1.23 6.00 33.27
C HIS A 80 -2.11 6.57 32.11
N GLU A 81 -1.86 7.80 31.71
CA GLU A 81 -2.60 8.48 30.63
C GLU A 81 -1.94 8.35 29.24
N SER A 82 -0.86 7.57 29.14
CA SER A 82 -0.09 7.35 27.91
C SER A 82 -0.05 5.88 27.52
N LEU A 83 0.57 5.61 26.38
CA LEU A 83 0.87 4.26 25.89
C LEU A 83 2.38 4.05 25.85
N ARG A 84 2.78 2.81 26.10
CA ARG A 84 4.15 2.35 25.91
C ARG A 84 4.18 1.30 24.81
N VAL A 85 4.99 1.51 23.81
CA VAL A 85 5.30 0.52 22.76
C VAL A 85 6.66 -0.09 23.09
N THR A 86 6.72 -1.41 23.26
CA THR A 86 7.96 -2.14 23.46
C THR A 86 8.36 -2.81 22.15
N LEU A 87 9.60 -2.57 21.69
CA LEU A 87 10.17 -3.18 20.51
C LEU A 87 10.80 -4.53 20.83
N ALA A 88 10.99 -5.37 19.84
CA ALA A 88 11.59 -6.70 20.00
C ALA A 88 13.04 -6.68 20.51
N ASN A 89 13.77 -5.56 20.33
CA ASN A 89 15.11 -5.34 20.87
C ASN A 89 15.12 -4.86 22.34
N GLY A 90 13.94 -4.70 22.96
CA GLY A 90 13.78 -4.22 24.33
C GLY A 90 13.66 -2.70 24.48
N GLU A 91 13.86 -1.92 23.43
CA GLU A 91 13.62 -0.47 23.45
C GLU A 91 12.14 -0.17 23.71
N THR A 92 11.87 0.97 24.33
CA THR A 92 10.50 1.41 24.61
C THR A 92 10.25 2.81 24.11
N ILE A 93 9.09 3.03 23.51
CA ILE A 93 8.63 4.32 23.01
C ILE A 93 7.38 4.72 23.80
N GLN A 94 7.39 5.90 24.40
CA GLN A 94 6.19 6.49 25.00
C GLN A 94 5.44 7.32 23.97
N THR A 95 4.12 7.20 23.96
CA THR A 95 3.25 7.86 22.99
C THR A 95 1.85 8.08 23.56
N ASP A 96 1.10 9.01 22.98
CA ASP A 96 -0.26 9.30 23.41
C ASP A 96 -1.29 8.49 22.60
N LEU A 97 -0.91 8.08 21.39
CA LEU A 97 -1.76 7.31 20.47
C LEU A 97 -0.91 6.34 19.65
N VAL A 98 -1.44 5.14 19.46
CA VAL A 98 -0.88 4.16 18.51
C VAL A 98 -1.87 3.96 17.38
N LEU A 99 -1.40 4.14 16.13
CA LEU A 99 -2.13 3.84 14.92
C LEU A 99 -1.55 2.58 14.27
N SER A 100 -2.38 1.54 14.12
CA SER A 100 -1.97 0.32 13.41
C SER A 100 -2.23 0.46 11.90
N ALA A 101 -1.16 0.42 11.10
CA ALA A 101 -1.17 0.46 9.64
C ALA A 101 -0.38 -0.72 9.03
N VAL A 102 -0.43 -1.90 9.67
CA VAL A 102 0.34 -3.10 9.33
C VAL A 102 -0.20 -3.88 8.12
N GLY A 103 -1.13 -3.31 7.40
CA GLY A 103 -1.74 -3.86 6.19
C GLY A 103 -3.20 -4.25 6.36
N LEU A 104 -3.80 -4.58 5.24
CA LEU A 104 -5.20 -5.00 5.14
C LEU A 104 -5.28 -6.52 4.97
N ARG A 105 -6.33 -7.10 5.55
CA ARG A 105 -6.71 -8.50 5.31
C ARG A 105 -8.13 -8.55 4.81
N PRO A 106 -8.41 -9.31 3.74
CA PRO A 106 -9.77 -9.54 3.28
C PRO A 106 -10.66 -10.09 4.39
N ARG A 107 -11.88 -9.59 4.48
CA ARG A 107 -12.89 -10.16 5.38
C ARG A 107 -13.64 -11.25 4.64
N THR A 108 -13.36 -12.50 4.96
CA THR A 108 -13.85 -13.67 4.22
C THR A 108 -14.76 -14.57 5.05
N ALA A 109 -14.90 -14.33 6.36
CA ALA A 109 -15.60 -15.23 7.29
C ALA A 109 -17.02 -15.60 6.85
N LEU A 110 -17.83 -14.62 6.39
CA LEU A 110 -19.18 -14.88 5.92
C LEU A 110 -19.23 -15.82 4.70
N ALA A 111 -18.29 -15.66 3.78
CA ALA A 111 -18.19 -16.51 2.60
C ALA A 111 -17.68 -17.91 2.95
N GLU A 112 -16.77 -18.02 3.92
CA GLU A 112 -16.25 -19.27 4.45
C GLU A 112 -17.35 -20.08 5.14
N GLU A 113 -18.15 -19.44 6.00
CA GLU A 113 -19.32 -20.05 6.67
C GLU A 113 -20.37 -20.52 5.66
N ALA A 114 -20.49 -19.84 4.52
CA ALA A 114 -21.38 -20.23 3.43
C ALA A 114 -20.79 -21.31 2.50
N GLY A 115 -19.60 -21.84 2.79
CA GLY A 115 -18.94 -22.86 1.97
C GLY A 115 -18.42 -22.34 0.62
N ILE A 116 -18.22 -21.03 0.48
CA ILE A 116 -17.64 -20.42 -0.72
C ILE A 116 -16.12 -20.55 -0.66
N ALA A 117 -15.50 -20.88 -1.80
CA ALA A 117 -14.06 -21.06 -1.88
C ALA A 117 -13.28 -19.78 -1.55
N ILE A 118 -12.31 -19.91 -0.66
CA ILE A 118 -11.41 -18.85 -0.18
C ILE A 118 -9.96 -19.29 -0.36
N ASN A 119 -9.11 -18.35 -0.77
CA ASN A 119 -7.66 -18.47 -0.68
C ASN A 119 -7.14 -17.30 0.15
N ARG A 120 -6.58 -16.25 -0.45
CA ARG A 120 -6.26 -14.99 0.26
C ARG A 120 -7.47 -14.07 0.37
N GLY A 121 -8.41 -14.18 -0.56
CA GLY A 121 -9.68 -13.52 -0.61
C GLY A 121 -10.79 -14.49 -1.04
N ILE A 122 -11.99 -14.01 -1.27
CA ILE A 122 -13.10 -14.77 -1.84
C ILE A 122 -12.77 -15.05 -3.30
N SER A 123 -12.60 -16.32 -3.65
CA SER A 123 -12.21 -16.72 -5.00
C SER A 123 -13.34 -16.47 -6.00
N VAL A 124 -13.07 -15.65 -7.02
CA VAL A 124 -14.03 -15.34 -8.08
C VAL A 124 -13.39 -15.47 -9.46
N ASN A 125 -14.21 -15.75 -10.46
CA ASN A 125 -13.83 -15.70 -11.85
C ASN A 125 -13.74 -14.23 -12.36
N ARG A 126 -13.47 -14.05 -13.65
CA ARG A 126 -13.38 -12.70 -14.24
C ARG A 126 -14.73 -11.98 -14.35
N SER A 127 -15.83 -12.68 -14.21
CA SER A 127 -17.16 -12.06 -14.09
C SER A 127 -17.52 -11.71 -12.65
N LEU A 128 -16.55 -11.86 -11.72
CA LEU A 128 -16.68 -11.65 -10.27
C LEU A 128 -17.65 -12.62 -9.59
N GLU A 129 -18.04 -13.71 -10.27
CA GLU A 129 -18.88 -14.76 -9.72
C GLU A 129 -18.05 -15.77 -8.95
N THR A 130 -18.53 -16.19 -7.79
CA THR A 130 -17.91 -17.24 -6.97
C THR A 130 -18.17 -18.63 -7.59
N GLY A 131 -17.73 -19.70 -6.92
CA GLY A 131 -18.10 -21.06 -7.31
C GLY A 131 -19.58 -21.40 -7.10
N GLN A 132 -20.36 -20.52 -6.47
CA GLN A 132 -21.81 -20.65 -6.28
C GLN A 132 -22.53 -19.72 -7.24
N ALA A 133 -23.39 -20.27 -8.08
CA ALA A 133 -24.13 -19.52 -9.10
C ALA A 133 -24.95 -18.37 -8.48
N GLY A 134 -24.87 -17.18 -9.08
CA GLY A 134 -25.60 -15.99 -8.64
C GLY A 134 -24.99 -15.30 -7.42
N ILE A 135 -23.85 -15.76 -6.88
CA ILE A 135 -23.14 -15.09 -5.79
C ILE A 135 -21.86 -14.47 -6.33
N TYR A 136 -21.71 -13.18 -6.08
CA TYR A 136 -20.59 -12.38 -6.59
C TYR A 136 -19.82 -11.73 -5.43
N ALA A 137 -18.50 -11.49 -5.64
CA ALA A 137 -17.69 -10.70 -4.73
C ALA A 137 -16.84 -9.70 -5.51
N LEU A 138 -16.68 -8.48 -4.95
CA LEU A 138 -15.83 -7.44 -5.50
C LEU A 138 -15.19 -6.61 -4.36
N GLY A 139 -14.17 -5.86 -4.68
CA GLY A 139 -13.45 -4.99 -3.75
C GLY A 139 -12.37 -5.73 -2.97
N ASP A 140 -12.04 -5.22 -1.78
CA ASP A 140 -10.90 -5.66 -0.98
C ASP A 140 -10.99 -7.13 -0.52
N CYS A 141 -12.20 -7.69 -0.49
CA CYS A 141 -12.40 -9.09 -0.11
C CYS A 141 -12.30 -10.07 -1.28
N ALA A 142 -12.36 -9.61 -2.52
CA ALA A 142 -12.37 -10.49 -3.70
C ALA A 142 -10.95 -10.84 -4.17
N GLU A 143 -10.79 -12.09 -4.59
CA GLU A 143 -9.57 -12.59 -5.24
C GLU A 143 -9.89 -13.00 -6.67
N VAL A 144 -9.48 -12.16 -7.63
CA VAL A 144 -9.68 -12.38 -9.07
C VAL A 144 -8.41 -12.98 -9.67
N GLN A 145 -8.48 -14.19 -10.19
CA GLN A 145 -7.31 -14.90 -10.76
C GLN A 145 -6.07 -14.87 -9.85
N GLY A 146 -6.24 -15.16 -8.55
CA GLY A 146 -5.16 -15.17 -7.58
C GLY A 146 -4.66 -13.80 -7.12
N ARG A 147 -5.34 -12.70 -7.51
CA ARG A 147 -4.97 -11.34 -7.16
C ARG A 147 -5.98 -10.71 -6.20
N VAL A 148 -5.49 -10.24 -5.06
CA VAL A 148 -6.22 -9.36 -4.15
C VAL A 148 -5.64 -7.96 -4.31
N LEU A 149 -6.46 -7.00 -4.75
CA LEU A 149 -6.03 -5.64 -5.08
C LEU A 149 -6.81 -4.62 -4.23
N PRO A 150 -6.40 -4.37 -2.96
CA PRO A 150 -7.17 -3.59 -2.00
C PRO A 150 -6.93 -2.08 -2.17
N PHE A 151 -7.30 -1.53 -3.33
CA PHE A 151 -7.23 -0.10 -3.61
C PHE A 151 -8.34 0.33 -4.60
N VAL A 152 -8.54 1.62 -4.76
CA VAL A 152 -9.75 2.17 -5.38
C VAL A 152 -9.91 1.80 -6.86
N MET A 153 -8.83 1.84 -7.65
CA MET A 153 -8.96 1.63 -9.11
C MET A 153 -9.49 0.24 -9.49
N PRO A 154 -8.97 -0.88 -8.93
CA PRO A 154 -9.55 -2.21 -9.16
C PRO A 154 -11.02 -2.30 -8.77
N ILE A 155 -11.42 -1.68 -7.66
CA ILE A 155 -12.84 -1.67 -7.23
C ILE A 155 -13.70 -1.01 -8.29
N MET A 156 -13.26 0.12 -8.84
CA MET A 156 -14.01 0.85 -9.87
C MET A 156 -14.13 0.05 -11.17
N HIS A 157 -13.07 -0.66 -11.60
CA HIS A 157 -13.12 -1.55 -12.76
C HIS A 157 -14.03 -2.74 -12.50
N ALA A 158 -13.90 -3.38 -11.34
CA ALA A 158 -14.75 -4.50 -10.92
C ALA A 158 -16.23 -4.11 -10.86
N ALA A 159 -16.55 -2.97 -10.26
CA ALA A 159 -17.93 -2.49 -10.15
C ALA A 159 -18.58 -2.27 -11.53
N ARG A 160 -17.84 -1.70 -12.50
CA ARG A 160 -18.34 -1.50 -13.87
C ARG A 160 -18.60 -2.83 -14.58
N GLY A 161 -17.66 -3.78 -14.49
CA GLY A 161 -17.80 -5.10 -15.08
C GLY A 161 -18.97 -5.88 -14.49
N LEU A 162 -19.08 -5.86 -13.14
CA LEU A 162 -20.18 -6.55 -12.44
C LEU A 162 -21.55 -5.92 -12.76
N ALA A 163 -21.64 -4.59 -12.79
CA ALA A 163 -22.89 -3.92 -13.14
C ALA A 163 -23.40 -4.32 -14.53
N ALA A 164 -22.51 -4.37 -15.53
CA ALA A 164 -22.88 -4.82 -16.88
C ALA A 164 -23.29 -6.31 -16.89
N THR A 165 -22.57 -7.16 -16.17
CA THR A 165 -22.88 -8.59 -16.06
C THR A 165 -24.25 -8.81 -15.42
N LEU A 166 -24.56 -8.11 -14.32
CA LEU A 166 -25.89 -8.17 -13.67
C LEU A 166 -27.00 -7.61 -14.56
N ALA A 167 -26.68 -6.67 -15.45
CA ALA A 167 -27.62 -6.16 -16.47
C ALA A 167 -27.70 -7.05 -17.72
N GLN A 168 -27.38 -8.33 -17.61
CA GLN A 168 -27.44 -9.35 -18.68
C GLN A 168 -26.45 -9.13 -19.83
N THR A 169 -25.40 -8.34 -19.61
CA THR A 169 -24.30 -8.16 -20.56
C THR A 169 -23.00 -8.69 -19.95
N PRO A 170 -22.68 -10.01 -20.09
CA PRO A 170 -21.51 -10.61 -19.48
C PRO A 170 -20.22 -9.85 -19.83
N THR A 171 -19.62 -9.21 -18.82
CA THR A 171 -18.47 -8.33 -19.03
C THR A 171 -17.33 -8.74 -18.09
N PRO A 172 -16.38 -9.56 -18.58
CA PRO A 172 -15.21 -9.93 -17.80
C PRO A 172 -14.41 -8.69 -17.37
N VAL A 173 -14.00 -8.66 -16.11
CA VAL A 173 -13.17 -7.57 -15.58
C VAL A 173 -11.81 -7.57 -16.26
N ARG A 174 -11.34 -6.37 -16.60
CA ARG A 174 -9.99 -6.09 -17.11
C ARG A 174 -9.35 -5.04 -16.22
N TYR A 175 -8.10 -5.25 -15.88
CA TYR A 175 -7.32 -4.31 -15.08
C TYR A 175 -6.17 -3.76 -15.92
N PRO A 176 -6.25 -2.52 -16.41
CA PRO A 176 -5.12 -1.85 -17.04
C PRO A 176 -3.98 -1.65 -16.03
N ALA A 177 -2.88 -1.07 -16.45
CA ALA A 177 -1.90 -0.56 -15.50
C ALA A 177 -2.57 0.49 -14.59
N MET A 178 -2.43 0.32 -13.28
CA MET A 178 -3.08 1.15 -12.27
C MET A 178 -2.05 1.65 -11.25
N PRO A 179 -1.23 2.64 -11.62
CA PRO A 179 -0.25 3.21 -10.72
C PRO A 179 -0.89 3.75 -9.44
N VAL A 180 -0.23 3.50 -8.33
CA VAL A 180 -0.66 3.95 -7.01
C VAL A 180 0.02 5.27 -6.68
N LEU A 181 -0.79 6.29 -6.40
CA LEU A 181 -0.32 7.56 -5.87
C LEU A 181 -0.23 7.45 -4.35
N VAL A 182 0.96 7.62 -3.80
CA VAL A 182 1.19 7.73 -2.36
C VAL A 182 1.08 9.20 -1.98
N LYS A 183 0.12 9.52 -1.13
CA LYS A 183 -0.21 10.90 -0.74
C LYS A 183 0.70 11.38 0.38
N THR A 184 1.96 11.62 0.05
CA THR A 184 2.99 12.17 0.94
C THR A 184 3.46 13.51 0.36
N PRO A 185 2.82 14.65 0.67
CA PRO A 185 3.21 15.98 0.17
C PRO A 185 4.67 16.33 0.36
N ALA A 186 5.31 15.88 1.45
CA ALA A 186 6.75 16.08 1.68
C ALA A 186 7.63 15.38 0.63
N CYS A 187 7.13 14.31 0.02
CA CYS A 187 7.78 13.60 -1.08
C CYS A 187 6.71 12.92 -1.96
N PRO A 188 6.15 13.62 -2.94
CA PRO A 188 5.19 13.03 -3.87
C PRO A 188 5.76 11.75 -4.49
N THR A 189 5.00 10.67 -4.43
CA THR A 189 5.46 9.35 -4.86
C THR A 189 4.38 8.65 -5.69
N VAL A 190 4.78 8.06 -6.82
CA VAL A 190 3.88 7.25 -7.66
C VAL A 190 4.57 5.94 -7.97
N VAL A 191 3.89 4.84 -7.76
CA VAL A 191 4.45 3.50 -7.97
C VAL A 191 3.53 2.63 -8.81
N SER A 192 4.11 1.86 -9.69
CA SER A 192 3.49 0.72 -10.36
C SER A 192 4.50 -0.41 -10.28
N PRO A 193 4.54 -1.16 -9.17
CA PRO A 193 5.54 -2.20 -8.99
C PRO A 193 5.33 -3.32 -10.01
N PRO A 194 6.38 -4.06 -10.38
CA PRO A 194 6.22 -5.27 -11.20
C PRO A 194 5.39 -6.31 -10.46
N ASP A 195 4.85 -7.27 -11.18
CA ASP A 195 4.15 -8.41 -10.58
C ASP A 195 5.06 -9.15 -9.58
N ALA A 196 4.44 -9.70 -8.53
CA ALA A 196 5.16 -10.51 -7.56
C ALA A 196 5.83 -11.71 -8.25
N GLY A 197 7.16 -11.82 -8.13
CA GLY A 197 7.94 -12.87 -8.79
C GLY A 197 8.44 -12.52 -10.20
N ALA A 198 8.14 -11.32 -10.71
CA ALA A 198 8.74 -10.85 -11.97
C ALA A 198 10.27 -10.87 -11.88
N GLN A 199 10.92 -11.46 -12.88
CA GLN A 199 12.37 -11.51 -12.98
C GLN A 199 12.89 -10.28 -13.71
N GLY A 200 13.84 -9.58 -13.11
CA GLY A 200 14.39 -8.34 -13.66
C GLY A 200 15.14 -7.52 -12.62
N GLU A 201 15.47 -6.32 -13.01
CA GLU A 201 16.21 -5.38 -12.16
C GLU A 201 15.65 -3.96 -12.23
N TRP A 202 15.92 -3.19 -11.19
CA TRP A 202 15.63 -1.77 -11.15
C TRP A 202 16.79 -0.98 -11.73
N VAL A 203 16.51 -0.19 -12.77
CA VAL A 203 17.40 0.86 -13.28
C VAL A 203 16.98 2.15 -12.60
N VAL A 204 17.87 2.73 -11.81
CA VAL A 204 17.56 3.87 -10.94
C VAL A 204 18.39 5.08 -11.33
N GLU A 205 17.72 6.20 -11.55
CA GLU A 205 18.28 7.54 -11.70
C GLU A 205 17.83 8.35 -10.47
N GLU A 206 18.79 8.92 -9.72
CA GLU A 206 18.55 9.72 -8.52
C GLU A 206 19.29 11.04 -8.62
N ASP A 207 18.60 12.14 -8.26
CA ASP A 207 19.18 13.45 -8.04
C ASP A 207 18.57 14.09 -6.77
N ASP A 208 18.93 15.34 -6.47
CA ASP A 208 18.40 16.07 -5.32
C ASP A 208 16.88 16.37 -5.44
N GLN A 209 16.29 16.28 -6.61
CA GLN A 209 14.90 16.63 -6.86
C GLN A 209 13.98 15.39 -6.86
N GLY A 210 14.53 14.20 -7.10
CA GLY A 210 13.71 12.99 -7.17
C GLY A 210 14.45 11.72 -7.52
N VAL A 211 13.66 10.66 -7.61
CA VAL A 211 14.11 9.34 -8.04
C VAL A 211 13.20 8.85 -9.15
N LYS A 212 13.81 8.37 -10.23
CA LYS A 212 13.16 7.61 -11.29
C LYS A 212 13.74 6.21 -11.31
N ALA A 213 12.92 5.24 -10.99
CA ALA A 213 13.29 3.84 -11.01
C ALA A 213 12.39 3.09 -11.99
N LEU A 214 12.99 2.39 -12.94
CA LEU A 214 12.30 1.59 -13.96
C LEU A 214 12.67 0.13 -13.78
N PHE A 215 11.66 -0.74 -13.61
CA PHE A 215 11.90 -2.18 -13.53
C PHE A 215 11.85 -2.79 -14.93
N ARG A 216 12.92 -3.48 -15.31
CA ARG A 216 13.06 -4.14 -16.61
C ARG A 216 13.37 -5.62 -16.45
N SER A 217 12.72 -6.45 -17.26
CA SER A 217 13.08 -7.86 -17.35
C SER A 217 14.47 -8.06 -17.98
N ALA A 218 15.01 -9.27 -17.89
CA ALA A 218 16.27 -9.64 -18.56
C ALA A 218 16.23 -9.45 -20.10
N GLN A 219 15.02 -9.44 -20.69
CA GLN A 219 14.81 -9.17 -22.12
C GLN A 219 14.61 -7.67 -22.41
N GLY A 220 14.72 -6.79 -21.39
CA GLY A 220 14.55 -5.35 -21.51
C GLY A 220 13.09 -4.85 -21.48
N ASN A 221 12.11 -5.75 -21.29
CA ASN A 221 10.71 -5.35 -21.20
C ASN A 221 10.47 -4.46 -19.97
N PHE A 222 9.74 -3.37 -20.15
CA PHE A 222 9.36 -2.45 -19.08
C PHE A 222 8.15 -3.00 -18.31
N LEU A 223 8.33 -3.35 -17.03
CA LEU A 223 7.35 -4.07 -16.22
C LEU A 223 6.86 -3.28 -15.00
N GLY A 224 7.50 -2.18 -14.65
CA GLY A 224 7.11 -1.41 -13.49
C GLY A 224 7.95 -0.16 -13.28
N TYR A 225 7.48 0.76 -12.43
CA TYR A 225 8.24 1.95 -12.08
C TYR A 225 7.95 2.43 -10.65
N ALA A 226 8.89 3.21 -10.13
CA ALA A 226 8.74 4.02 -8.94
C ALA A 226 9.29 5.43 -9.21
N LEU A 227 8.47 6.44 -8.97
CA LEU A 227 8.79 7.85 -9.21
C LEU A 227 8.60 8.63 -7.91
N LEU A 228 9.60 9.37 -7.51
CA LEU A 228 9.56 10.20 -6.30
C LEU A 228 9.96 11.64 -6.63
N GLY A 229 9.37 12.60 -5.91
CA GLY A 229 9.63 14.01 -6.09
C GLY A 229 9.30 14.50 -7.50
N ALA A 230 10.23 15.23 -8.13
CA ALA A 230 10.05 15.82 -9.46
C ALA A 230 9.82 14.80 -10.58
N ALA A 231 10.32 13.56 -10.43
CA ALA A 231 10.15 12.50 -11.41
C ALA A 231 8.67 12.07 -11.58
N THR A 232 7.80 12.36 -10.61
CA THR A 232 6.36 12.05 -10.70
C THR A 232 5.64 12.70 -11.88
N LYS A 233 6.23 13.70 -12.51
CA LYS A 233 5.71 14.33 -13.73
C LYS A 233 5.60 13.34 -14.90
N GLU A 234 6.43 12.30 -14.93
CA GLU A 234 6.47 11.29 -16.00
C GLU A 234 5.43 10.18 -15.84
N LYS A 235 4.68 10.15 -14.74
CA LYS A 235 3.79 9.04 -14.37
C LYS A 235 2.83 8.61 -15.49
N ASN A 236 2.21 9.55 -16.22
CA ASN A 236 1.23 9.21 -17.25
C ASN A 236 1.89 8.62 -18.50
N ALA A 237 3.03 9.18 -18.92
CA ALA A 237 3.80 8.69 -20.06
C ALA A 237 4.35 7.27 -19.82
N LEU A 238 4.79 6.99 -18.59
CA LEU A 238 5.28 5.66 -18.21
C LEU A 238 4.12 4.68 -17.99
N ALA A 239 3.01 5.10 -17.38
CA ALA A 239 1.86 4.24 -17.19
C ALA A 239 1.29 3.71 -18.53
N ALA A 240 1.30 4.54 -19.58
CA ALA A 240 0.83 4.15 -20.91
C ALA A 240 1.71 3.07 -21.60
N GLN A 241 2.91 2.84 -21.10
CA GLN A 241 3.86 1.83 -21.63
C GLN A 241 3.82 0.51 -20.87
N LEU A 242 3.15 0.47 -19.70
CA LEU A 242 3.07 -0.73 -18.90
C LEU A 242 2.08 -1.75 -19.48
N PRO A 243 2.35 -3.04 -19.34
CA PRO A 243 1.36 -4.05 -19.64
C PRO A 243 0.16 -3.92 -18.67
N PRO A 244 -1.03 -4.39 -19.07
CA PRO A 244 -2.16 -4.45 -18.17
C PRO A 244 -1.86 -5.42 -17.01
N VAL A 245 -2.43 -5.14 -15.85
CA VAL A 245 -2.37 -6.04 -14.68
C VAL A 245 -3.15 -7.32 -14.96
N MET A 246 -4.23 -7.22 -15.78
CA MET A 246 -5.04 -8.37 -16.21
C MET A 246 -5.83 -8.00 -17.48
N GLU A 247 -5.66 -8.78 -18.56
CA GLU A 247 -6.38 -8.61 -19.83
C GLU A 247 -7.83 -9.11 -19.80
#